data_4e984ae8b747d5a5687d3d1587386227
#
_entry.id   4e984ae8b747d5a5687d3d1587386227
#
_cell.length_a   1.000
_cell.length_b   1.000
_cell.length_c   1.000
_cell.angle_alpha   90.00
_cell.angle_beta   90.00
_cell.angle_gamma   90.00
#
_symmetry.space_group_name_H-M   'P 1'
#
loop_
_entity.id
_entity.type
_entity.pdbx_description
1 polymer ?
#
loop_
_entity_poly.entity_id
_entity_poly.type
_entity_poly.pdbx_seq_one_letter_code
_entity_poly.pdbx_strand_id
1 'polypeptide(L)'
;SFYNVATKEMEYSGVLSERYHDQSHGQSFFSVLMKQTNKNGLYFLDEPEAALSCQNQLALLYLIEECVKQNCQFIIATHSPILLGFPNAQILSFDEDRVEEVDYKSTSSYQTMKLFLDRYDYFVKDIQENNDGGVL
;
A
#
# COMPACT_ATOMS: atom_id res chain seq x y z
N SER A 1 10.90 -22.13 -0.52
CA SER A 1 9.60 -21.71 0.00
C SER A 1 9.45 -20.21 -0.22
N PHE A 2 8.27 -19.77 -0.55
CA PHE A 2 7.90 -18.37 -0.85
C PHE A 2 8.38 -17.37 0.22
N TYR A 3 8.22 -17.75 1.47
CA TYR A 3 8.67 -16.96 2.63
C TYR A 3 10.16 -16.62 2.55
N ASN A 4 10.98 -17.56 2.11
CA ASN A 4 12.43 -17.32 1.98
C ASN A 4 12.78 -16.42 0.80
N VAL A 5 11.99 -16.38 -0.26
CA VAL A 5 12.21 -15.51 -1.43
C VAL A 5 11.83 -14.07 -1.07
N ALA A 6 10.64 -13.85 -0.52
CA ALA A 6 10.20 -12.54 -0.10
C ALA A 6 11.09 -11.95 1.01
N THR A 7 11.50 -12.77 1.99
CA THR A 7 12.42 -12.35 3.05
C THR A 7 13.82 -12.05 2.52
N LYS A 8 14.29 -12.79 1.53
CA LYS A 8 15.63 -12.64 0.95
C LYS A 8 15.74 -11.41 0.06
N GLU A 9 14.70 -11.06 -0.69
CA GLU A 9 14.66 -9.82 -1.47
C GLU A 9 14.41 -8.59 -0.58
N MET A 10 13.68 -8.74 0.51
CA MET A 10 13.55 -7.73 1.55
C MET A 10 14.87 -7.46 2.30
N GLU A 11 15.68 -8.47 2.53
CA GLU A 11 17.05 -8.32 3.06
C GLU A 11 17.96 -7.54 2.10
N TYR A 12 17.75 -7.65 0.79
CA TYR A 12 18.53 -6.95 -0.22
C TYR A 12 18.20 -5.46 -0.32
N SER A 13 17.01 -5.04 0.04
CA SER A 13 16.60 -3.63 0.04
C SER A 13 17.03 -2.84 1.27
N GLY A 14 17.58 -3.50 2.29
CA GLY A 14 18.18 -2.86 3.50
C GLY A 14 17.20 -2.11 4.41
N VAL A 15 15.97 -1.93 4.00
CA VAL A 15 14.97 -1.08 4.69
C VAL A 15 14.00 -1.90 5.54
N LEU A 16 13.86 -3.18 5.29
CA LEU A 16 12.78 -4.00 5.84
C LEU A 16 13.23 -5.12 6.80
N SER A 17 14.54 -5.40 6.92
CA SER A 17 15.01 -6.61 7.61
C SER A 17 14.88 -6.58 9.14
N GLU A 18 14.96 -5.41 9.77
CA GLU A 18 15.04 -5.36 11.25
C GLU A 18 13.68 -5.31 11.96
N ARG A 19 12.59 -4.96 11.28
CA ARG A 19 11.27 -4.77 11.92
C ARG A 19 10.23 -5.84 11.63
N TYR A 20 10.53 -6.78 10.78
CA TYR A 20 9.58 -7.83 10.40
C TYR A 20 9.29 -8.82 11.54
N HIS A 21 10.17 -8.89 12.54
CA HIS A 21 10.03 -9.81 13.68
C HIS A 21 9.15 -9.29 14.82
N ASP A 22 8.78 -8.00 14.83
CA ASP A 22 8.22 -7.38 16.04
C ASP A 22 6.71 -7.02 15.97
N GLN A 23 5.97 -7.36 14.87
CA GLN A 23 4.56 -7.00 14.78
C GLN A 23 3.65 -8.19 14.47
N SER A 24 2.98 -8.67 15.51
CA SER A 24 2.13 -9.88 15.50
C SER A 24 0.93 -9.84 14.52
N HIS A 25 0.41 -8.67 14.14
CA HIS A 25 -0.77 -8.53 13.27
C HIS A 25 -0.42 -8.53 11.77
N GLY A 26 0.65 -7.85 11.36
CA GLY A 26 1.13 -7.88 9.98
C GLY A 26 1.66 -9.26 9.57
N GLN A 27 2.32 -9.96 10.49
CA GLN A 27 2.81 -11.32 10.25
C GLN A 27 1.67 -12.31 9.98
N SER A 28 0.53 -12.16 10.67
CA SER A 28 -0.66 -13.01 10.44
C SER A 28 -1.22 -12.83 9.04
N PHE A 29 -1.34 -11.59 8.55
CA PHE A 29 -1.84 -11.29 7.22
C PHE A 29 -0.95 -11.90 6.13
N PHE A 30 0.36 -11.65 6.19
CA PHE A 30 1.32 -12.21 5.23
C PHE A 30 1.36 -13.74 5.28
N SER A 31 1.34 -14.33 6.47
CA SER A 31 1.34 -15.78 6.63
C SER A 31 0.10 -16.43 6.02
N VAL A 32 -1.07 -15.83 6.18
CA VAL A 32 -2.32 -16.29 5.57
C VAL A 32 -2.24 -16.15 4.04
N LEU A 33 -1.86 -14.98 3.55
CA LEU A 33 -1.74 -14.73 2.11
C LEU A 33 -0.74 -15.70 1.46
N MET A 34 0.42 -15.88 2.07
CA MET A 34 1.47 -16.81 1.60
C MET A 34 1.02 -18.27 1.56
N LYS A 35 0.23 -18.70 2.55
CA LYS A 35 -0.29 -20.08 2.60
C LYS A 35 -1.40 -20.32 1.58
N GLN A 36 -2.13 -19.29 1.23
CA GLN A 36 -3.29 -19.37 0.33
C GLN A 36 -2.94 -19.09 -1.13
N THR A 37 -1.80 -18.44 -1.40
CA THR A 37 -1.41 -18.15 -2.79
C THR A 37 -0.97 -19.42 -3.50
N ASN A 38 -1.73 -19.78 -4.52
CA ASN A 38 -1.42 -20.84 -5.45
C ASN A 38 -1.07 -20.25 -6.81
N LYS A 39 -0.33 -20.99 -7.64
CA LYS A 39 -0.13 -20.62 -9.05
C LYS A 39 -1.47 -20.48 -9.75
N ASN A 40 -1.59 -19.48 -10.64
CA ASN A 40 -2.81 -19.16 -11.40
C ASN A 40 -4.01 -18.77 -10.50
N GLY A 41 -3.76 -18.24 -9.31
CA GLY A 41 -4.80 -17.77 -8.38
C GLY A 41 -5.38 -16.41 -8.78
N LEU A 42 -6.65 -16.19 -8.43
CA LEU A 42 -7.30 -14.88 -8.44
C LEU A 42 -7.61 -14.47 -7.00
N TYR A 43 -7.12 -13.28 -6.61
CA TYR A 43 -7.20 -12.79 -5.24
C TYR A 43 -7.89 -11.44 -5.18
N PHE A 44 -8.80 -11.30 -4.23
CA PHE A 44 -9.49 -10.04 -3.93
C PHE A 44 -9.01 -9.55 -2.57
N LEU A 45 -8.51 -8.33 -2.52
CA LEU A 45 -8.13 -7.65 -1.28
C LEU A 45 -8.95 -6.38 -1.13
N ASP A 46 -9.57 -6.23 0.03
CA ASP A 46 -10.38 -5.06 0.37
C ASP A 46 -9.70 -4.30 1.51
N GLU A 47 -9.27 -3.07 1.22
CA GLU A 47 -8.57 -2.17 2.14
C GLU A 47 -7.46 -2.85 2.98
N PRO A 48 -6.51 -3.58 2.36
CA PRO A 48 -5.48 -4.29 3.11
C PRO A 48 -4.59 -3.34 3.94
N GLU A 49 -4.51 -2.07 3.59
CA GLU A 49 -3.82 -1.03 4.35
C GLU A 49 -4.39 -0.83 5.76
N ALA A 50 -5.64 -1.15 6.02
CA ALA A 50 -6.25 -1.02 7.36
C ALA A 50 -5.55 -1.88 8.42
N ALA A 51 -4.94 -2.99 8.01
CA ALA A 51 -4.19 -3.91 8.88
C ALA A 51 -2.66 -3.80 8.75
N LEU A 52 -2.15 -2.91 7.88
CA LEU A 52 -0.75 -2.88 7.49
C LEU A 52 -0.10 -1.52 7.74
N SER A 53 1.07 -1.50 8.39
CA SER A 53 1.95 -0.34 8.39
C SER A 53 2.44 0.01 6.98
N CYS A 54 2.95 1.22 6.78
CA CYS A 54 3.52 1.62 5.48
C CYS A 54 4.62 0.66 5.00
N GLN A 55 5.49 0.18 5.92
CA GLN A 55 6.51 -0.80 5.58
C GLN A 55 5.90 -2.13 5.13
N ASN A 56 4.84 -2.58 5.81
CA ASN A 56 4.17 -3.83 5.43
C ASN A 56 3.38 -3.69 4.13
N GLN A 57 2.89 -2.51 3.80
CA GLN A 57 2.30 -2.24 2.49
C GLN A 57 3.34 -2.34 1.37
N LEU A 58 4.56 -1.80 1.58
CA LEU A 58 5.67 -1.99 0.64
C LEU A 58 6.01 -3.47 0.50
N ALA A 59 6.10 -4.21 1.61
CA ALA A 59 6.35 -5.64 1.58
C ALA A 59 5.27 -6.41 0.80
N LEU A 60 4.01 -5.98 0.91
CA LEU A 60 2.91 -6.56 0.14
C LEU A 60 3.10 -6.38 -1.37
N LEU A 61 3.61 -5.23 -1.82
CA LEU A 61 3.90 -5.03 -3.26
C LEU A 61 4.89 -6.06 -3.79
N TYR A 62 5.96 -6.35 -3.05
CA TYR A 62 6.94 -7.38 -3.45
C TYR A 62 6.31 -8.77 -3.48
N LEU A 63 5.46 -9.10 -2.52
CA LEU A 63 4.76 -10.38 -2.50
C LEU A 63 3.80 -10.52 -3.69
N ILE A 64 3.04 -9.47 -4.00
CA ILE A 64 2.15 -9.44 -5.17
C ILE A 64 2.95 -9.68 -6.44
N GLU A 65 4.09 -9.00 -6.61
CA GLU A 65 4.96 -9.17 -7.79
C GLU A 65 5.42 -10.63 -7.95
N GLU A 66 5.82 -11.29 -6.88
CA GLU A 66 6.21 -12.71 -6.92
C GLU A 66 5.03 -13.62 -7.29
N CYS A 67 3.84 -13.31 -6.79
CA CYS A 67 2.63 -14.05 -7.17
C CYS A 67 2.24 -13.82 -8.64
N VAL A 68 2.34 -12.59 -9.12
CA VAL A 68 2.04 -12.22 -10.52
C VAL A 68 2.98 -12.96 -11.47
N LYS A 69 4.28 -13.10 -11.14
CA LYS A 69 5.23 -13.93 -11.91
C LYS A 69 4.81 -15.42 -11.99
N GLN A 70 3.94 -15.86 -11.09
CA GLN A 70 3.37 -17.21 -11.08
C GLN A 70 1.94 -17.26 -11.66
N ASN A 71 1.58 -16.28 -12.50
CA ASN A 71 0.26 -16.13 -13.12
C ASN A 71 -0.88 -15.91 -12.13
N CYS A 72 -0.62 -15.33 -10.96
CA CYS A 72 -1.68 -14.85 -10.09
C CYS A 72 -2.21 -13.51 -10.57
N GLN A 73 -3.49 -13.26 -10.34
CA GLN A 73 -4.13 -11.98 -10.56
C GLN A 73 -4.66 -11.43 -9.23
N PHE A 74 -4.50 -10.13 -9.03
CA PHE A 74 -5.03 -9.43 -7.88
C PHE A 74 -6.02 -8.36 -8.31
N ILE A 75 -7.10 -8.24 -7.58
CA ILE A 75 -8.05 -7.13 -7.62
C ILE A 75 -8.08 -6.53 -6.23
N ILE A 76 -7.66 -5.29 -6.11
CA ILE A 76 -7.43 -4.65 -4.81
C ILE A 76 -8.24 -3.36 -4.74
N ALA A 77 -9.17 -3.27 -3.79
CA ALA A 77 -9.79 -2.01 -3.41
C ALA A 77 -8.93 -1.35 -2.34
N THR A 78 -8.45 -0.13 -2.60
CA THR A 78 -7.53 0.55 -1.68
C THR A 78 -7.53 2.06 -1.86
N HIS A 79 -7.27 2.79 -0.80
CA HIS A 79 -6.95 4.22 -0.80
C HIS A 79 -5.46 4.49 -0.54
N SER A 80 -4.66 3.45 -0.36
CA SER A 80 -3.23 3.59 -0.07
C SER A 80 -2.45 4.08 -1.29
N PRO A 81 -1.75 5.23 -1.20
CA PRO A 81 -0.86 5.67 -2.27
C PRO A 81 0.33 4.71 -2.50
N ILE A 82 0.66 3.87 -1.51
CA ILE A 82 1.68 2.84 -1.66
C ILE A 82 1.15 1.70 -2.54
N LEU A 83 -0.02 1.15 -2.21
CA LEU A 83 -0.58 0.01 -2.92
C LEU A 83 -1.02 0.37 -4.34
N LEU A 84 -1.58 1.57 -4.54
CA LEU A 84 -1.88 2.11 -5.88
C LEU A 84 -0.65 2.26 -6.77
N GLY A 85 0.55 2.36 -6.17
CA GLY A 85 1.81 2.49 -6.89
C GLY A 85 2.38 1.18 -7.46
N PHE A 86 1.64 0.07 -7.44
CA PHE A 86 2.12 -1.18 -8.02
C PHE A 86 2.43 -1.00 -9.52
N PRO A 87 3.62 -1.44 -10.00
CA PRO A 87 4.02 -1.25 -11.39
C PRO A 87 3.04 -1.88 -12.39
N ASN A 88 2.67 -1.15 -13.42
CA ASN A 88 1.79 -1.60 -14.51
C ASN A 88 0.38 -2.03 -14.05
N ALA A 89 -0.05 -1.66 -12.86
CA ALA A 89 -1.43 -1.89 -12.44
C ALA A 89 -2.39 -1.05 -13.26
N GLN A 90 -3.53 -1.62 -13.64
CA GLN A 90 -4.67 -0.87 -14.12
C GLN A 90 -5.40 -0.27 -12.91
N ILE A 91 -5.48 1.04 -12.85
CA ILE A 91 -6.15 1.74 -11.74
C ILE A 91 -7.50 2.27 -12.24
N LEU A 92 -8.56 1.82 -11.58
CA LEU A 92 -9.92 2.29 -11.82
C LEU A 92 -10.35 3.20 -10.67
N SER A 93 -10.67 4.46 -10.99
CA SER A 93 -11.24 5.42 -10.04
C SER A 93 -12.76 5.36 -10.05
N PHE A 94 -13.33 5.49 -8.84
CA PHE A 94 -14.76 5.60 -8.58
C PHE A 94 -15.11 6.96 -7.93
N ASP A 95 -14.19 7.94 -8.04
CA ASP A 95 -14.30 9.21 -7.31
C ASP A 95 -15.40 10.14 -7.85
N GLU A 96 -15.91 9.86 -9.03
CA GLU A 96 -17.03 10.57 -9.66
C GLU A 96 -18.14 9.58 -10.02
N ASP A 97 -19.26 10.07 -10.56
CA ASP A 97 -20.41 9.22 -10.93
C ASP A 97 -20.13 8.18 -12.05
N ARG A 98 -18.88 7.98 -12.38
CA ARG A 98 -18.42 7.04 -13.42
C ARG A 98 -17.12 6.35 -13.00
N VAL A 99 -16.96 5.15 -13.53
CA VAL A 99 -15.69 4.41 -13.41
C VAL A 99 -14.79 4.80 -14.58
N GLU A 100 -13.57 5.25 -14.27
CA GLU A 100 -12.58 5.58 -15.29
C GLU A 100 -11.19 5.07 -14.93
N GLU A 101 -10.40 4.74 -15.95
CA GLU A 101 -9.01 4.39 -15.79
C GLU A 101 -8.18 5.66 -15.61
N VAL A 102 -7.32 5.66 -14.61
CA VAL A 102 -6.47 6.81 -14.24
C VAL A 102 -5.03 6.43 -14.07
N ASP A 103 -4.14 7.37 -14.32
CA ASP A 103 -2.72 7.22 -13.99
C ASP A 103 -2.48 7.30 -12.49
N TYR A 104 -1.50 6.55 -11.98
CA TYR A 104 -1.12 6.55 -10.57
C TYR A 104 -0.95 7.96 -9.98
N LYS A 105 -0.18 8.81 -10.66
CA LYS A 105 0.09 10.17 -10.19
C LYS A 105 -1.12 11.11 -10.26
N SER A 106 -2.18 10.70 -10.95
CA SER A 106 -3.44 11.44 -11.02
C SER A 106 -4.43 11.06 -9.93
N THR A 107 -4.14 10.00 -9.15
CA THR A 107 -5.00 9.59 -8.03
C THR A 107 -5.01 10.64 -6.92
N SER A 108 -6.18 10.85 -6.31
CA SER A 108 -6.33 11.78 -5.18
C SER A 108 -5.44 11.40 -3.99
N SER A 109 -5.32 10.10 -3.73
CA SER A 109 -4.45 9.58 -2.66
C SER A 109 -2.98 9.95 -2.86
N TYR A 110 -2.45 9.76 -4.08
CA TYR A 110 -1.08 10.16 -4.40
C TYR A 110 -0.89 11.67 -4.25
N GLN A 111 -1.75 12.46 -4.88
CA GLN A 111 -1.62 13.92 -4.89
C GLN A 111 -1.72 14.53 -3.50
N THR A 112 -2.68 14.08 -2.70
CA THR A 112 -2.87 14.57 -1.33
C THR A 112 -1.69 14.22 -0.44
N MET A 113 -1.23 12.97 -0.47
CA MET A 113 -0.08 12.53 0.33
C MET A 113 1.20 13.25 -0.07
N LYS A 114 1.45 13.36 -1.38
CA LYS A 114 2.62 14.08 -1.89
C LYS A 114 2.61 15.54 -1.48
N LEU A 115 1.49 16.22 -1.65
CA LEU A 115 1.34 17.63 -1.27
C LEU A 115 1.60 17.83 0.23
N PHE A 116 1.01 16.98 1.08
CA PHE A 116 1.20 17.05 2.52
C PHE A 116 2.67 16.85 2.92
N LEU A 117 3.32 15.82 2.38
CA LEU A 117 4.73 15.53 2.71
C LEU A 117 5.68 16.62 2.21
N ASP A 118 5.45 17.14 0.99
CA ASP A 118 6.28 18.20 0.40
C ASP A 118 6.08 19.55 1.10
N ARG A 119 4.93 19.77 1.71
CA ARG A 119 4.52 21.03 2.35
C ARG A 119 4.18 20.89 3.82
N TYR A 120 4.78 19.95 4.52
CA TYR A 120 4.46 19.62 5.91
C TYR A 120 4.44 20.84 6.83
N ASP A 121 5.50 21.66 6.81
CA ASP A 121 5.62 22.83 7.68
C ASP A 121 4.53 23.88 7.42
N TYR A 122 4.12 24.03 6.16
CA TYR A 122 3.00 24.92 5.80
C TYR A 122 1.70 24.41 6.42
N PHE A 123 1.38 23.14 6.30
CA PHE A 123 0.16 22.56 6.86
C PHE A 123 0.13 22.64 8.39
N VAL A 124 1.24 22.38 9.06
CA VAL A 124 1.35 22.50 10.52
C VAL A 124 1.04 23.91 10.96
N LYS A 125 1.63 24.92 10.30
CA LYS A 125 1.39 26.33 10.60
C LYS A 125 -0.07 26.72 10.37
N ASP A 126 -0.64 26.34 9.23
CA ASP A 126 -2.04 26.65 8.89
C ASP A 126 -3.03 26.03 9.90
N ILE A 127 -2.81 24.77 10.32
CA ILE A 127 -3.62 24.10 11.34
C ILE A 127 -3.54 24.82 12.68
N GLN A 128 -2.35 25.28 13.08
CA GLN A 128 -2.15 26.00 14.34
C GLN A 128 -2.83 27.37 14.30
N GLU A 129 -2.65 28.15 13.24
CA GLU A 129 -3.25 29.48 13.10
C GLU A 129 -4.79 29.43 13.02
N ASN A 130 -5.35 28.42 12.37
CA ASN A 130 -6.81 28.24 12.29
C ASN A 130 -7.43 27.75 13.61
N ASN A 131 -6.67 27.11 14.49
CA ASN A 131 -7.13 26.76 15.84
C ASN A 131 -7.12 27.94 16.80
N ASP A 132 -6.25 28.92 16.63
CA ASP A 132 -6.22 30.14 17.46
C ASP A 132 -7.34 31.11 17.10
N GLY A 133 -7.99 30.96 15.93
CA GLY A 133 -9.14 31.80 15.49
C GLY A 133 -10.53 31.22 15.77
N GLY A 134 -10.61 30.00 16.27
CA GLY A 134 -11.86 29.27 16.50
C GLY A 134 -12.25 29.20 17.98
N VAL A 135 -12.71 30.30 18.53
CA VAL A 135 -13.54 30.23 19.76
C VAL A 135 -14.92 29.74 19.33
N LEU A 136 -15.21 28.49 19.56
CA LEU A 136 -16.57 28.02 19.76
C LEU A 136 -16.89 28.01 21.24
#